data_5ce1c17b09550d44114212758eabfe3f
#
_entry.id   5ce1c17b09550d44114212758eabfe3f
#
_cell.length_a   1.000
_cell.length_b   1.000
_cell.length_c   1.000
_cell.angle_alpha   90.00
_cell.angle_beta   90.00
_cell.angle_gamma   90.00
#
_symmetry.space_group_name_H-M   'P 1'
#
loop_
_entity.id
_entity.type
_entity.pdbx_description
1 polymer ?
#
loop_
_entity_poly.entity_id
_entity_poly.type
_entity_poly.pdbx_seq_one_letter_code
_entity_poly.pdbx_strand_id
1 'polypeptide(L)'
;MTATTSTTEPTTESPADERFVEHPLAPGRIAIHDPAIVEDNGTYYVFGTHRRCARSTDLVHWERFENNLTRDPASLLGGIWEAWPKQPENPALEGNTWAPDVIWNDVMRKWCMYLSVNGHEFRSVIVLLTADRLDGDWTYVGPVVYSGFNVDNVGRTDVPRVLGDEAAHGDLSRYASLKDTRINAIDAAPIRCDHGELWMSFGSWFGGIWMFKLDPKTGLRDYSVRYPLVHDSADPYYGVKVAGGYWNSGEGSYFVHRNGWWYLFMAYGWLGRTGGYQIRLFRSRNLVGPYVDQNGNPAISNGEIPDNQTKDTGIRLTSSVKWSGGPADDDTVEVSQGHNSVLTRGSDGRLFLTYHTRFIDRGDEDYETHVRELLPTADGWLTAAPYEYRGAAAVPPTAANTSDPTVGDDDDGFDDYIVAPSSAPNLAARLCHCVRPVHESDLAHPSLVSGDYEFVRHDPHAYFNGTRNADSTWHGVNLPETITLQPDGRVTSGGVVDFFDTPDANLPRSTDGPVSRGSWRMLGATPAGVHCCDSDMAITIDGMTYTGVFAVLPRETDGRATLTFSAIGGNQAIWGARIEG
;
A
#
# COMPACT_ATOMS: atom_id res chain seq x y z
N MET A 1 -52.82 -3.00 19.03
CA MET A 1 -51.70 -2.77 19.96
C MET A 1 -50.43 -3.05 19.19
N THR A 2 -49.91 -2.03 18.58
CA THR A 2 -48.71 -2.04 17.76
C THR A 2 -47.56 -1.56 18.64
N ALA A 3 -46.61 -2.42 18.90
CA ALA A 3 -45.40 -2.04 19.60
C ALA A 3 -44.35 -1.59 18.58
N THR A 4 -44.10 -0.29 18.55
CA THR A 4 -42.97 0.34 17.88
C THR A 4 -41.74 0.19 18.76
N THR A 5 -40.81 -0.67 18.35
CA THR A 5 -39.46 -0.71 18.92
C THR A 5 -38.62 0.36 18.25
N SER A 6 -38.38 1.44 18.96
CA SER A 6 -37.37 2.45 18.63
C SER A 6 -35.99 1.87 18.96
N THR A 7 -35.20 1.60 17.97
CA THR A 7 -33.77 1.37 18.12
C THR A 7 -33.07 2.72 18.14
N THR A 8 -32.76 3.20 19.34
CA THR A 8 -31.82 4.31 19.54
C THR A 8 -30.41 3.79 19.25
N GLU A 9 -29.80 4.34 18.21
CA GLU A 9 -28.34 4.25 18.02
C GLU A 9 -27.63 4.84 19.24
N PRO A 10 -26.54 4.22 19.72
CA PRO A 10 -25.74 4.84 20.76
C PRO A 10 -24.99 6.03 20.17
N THR A 11 -25.39 7.24 20.53
CA THR A 11 -24.57 8.44 20.37
C THR A 11 -23.38 8.30 21.32
N THR A 12 -22.24 7.84 20.81
CA THR A 12 -20.97 8.01 21.48
C THR A 12 -20.60 9.48 21.36
N GLU A 13 -20.84 10.23 22.43
CA GLU A 13 -20.17 11.51 22.61
C GLU A 13 -18.67 11.26 22.56
N SER A 14 -18.01 11.85 21.56
CA SER A 14 -16.57 11.94 21.45
C SER A 14 -16.00 12.58 22.73
N PRO A 15 -14.93 12.06 23.32
CA PRO A 15 -14.26 12.72 24.43
C PRO A 15 -13.81 14.10 23.98
N ALA A 16 -13.97 15.07 24.88
CA ALA A 16 -13.75 16.49 24.74
C ALA A 16 -12.59 16.86 23.80
N ASP A 17 -12.97 17.68 22.83
CA ASP A 17 -12.28 18.73 22.09
C ASP A 17 -10.82 19.01 22.54
N GLU A 18 -9.92 18.05 22.32
CA GLU A 18 -8.49 18.35 22.23
C GLU A 18 -8.32 19.06 20.89
N ARG A 19 -8.09 20.36 20.93
CA ARG A 19 -7.79 21.18 19.78
C ARG A 19 -6.53 20.64 19.12
N PHE A 20 -6.69 19.83 18.08
CA PHE A 20 -5.57 19.41 17.27
C PHE A 20 -4.88 20.63 16.68
N VAL A 21 -3.59 20.72 16.89
CA VAL A 21 -2.77 21.74 16.25
C VAL A 21 -2.71 21.39 14.77
N GLU A 22 -3.04 22.34 13.88
CA GLU A 22 -2.79 22.16 12.45
C GLU A 22 -1.30 21.95 12.24
N HIS A 23 -0.93 20.82 11.66
CA HIS A 23 0.44 20.51 11.28
C HIS A 23 0.66 20.89 9.82
N PRO A 24 1.37 21.99 9.53
CA PRO A 24 1.67 22.34 8.15
C PRO A 24 2.58 21.27 7.54
N LEU A 25 2.27 20.89 6.29
CA LEU A 25 3.12 19.97 5.54
C LEU A 25 4.55 20.50 5.46
N ALA A 26 5.52 19.63 5.74
CA ALA A 26 6.93 19.97 5.53
C ALA A 26 7.20 20.26 4.03
N PRO A 27 8.22 21.08 3.71
CA PRO A 27 8.57 21.36 2.33
C PRO A 27 8.80 20.08 1.51
N GLY A 28 8.18 20.01 0.34
CA GLY A 28 8.24 18.83 -0.52
C GLY A 28 7.28 17.70 -0.17
N ARG A 29 6.52 17.79 0.94
CA ARG A 29 5.47 16.81 1.29
C ARG A 29 4.15 17.19 0.60
N ILE A 30 3.30 16.19 0.40
CA ILE A 30 1.96 16.36 -0.16
C ILE A 30 0.92 15.62 0.66
N ALA A 31 -0.31 16.14 0.63
CA ALA A 31 -1.50 15.49 1.14
C ALA A 31 -2.42 15.20 -0.04
N ILE A 32 -2.32 13.98 -0.57
CA ILE A 32 -3.18 13.45 -1.63
C ILE A 32 -3.76 12.14 -1.11
N HIS A 33 -5.09 12.11 -0.96
CA HIS A 33 -5.84 10.93 -0.54
C HIS A 33 -6.04 10.01 -1.74
N ASP A 34 -6.05 8.69 -1.54
CA ASP A 34 -6.22 7.67 -2.58
C ASP A 34 -5.22 7.86 -3.75
N PRO A 35 -3.91 7.86 -3.47
CA PRO A 35 -2.91 8.26 -4.44
C PRO A 35 -2.73 7.21 -5.53
N ALA A 36 -2.91 7.61 -6.78
CA ALA A 36 -2.53 6.85 -7.98
C ALA A 36 -1.23 7.39 -8.55
N ILE A 37 -0.19 6.57 -8.58
CA ILE A 37 1.15 6.96 -9.04
C ILE A 37 1.44 6.43 -10.43
N VAL A 38 2.03 7.27 -11.28
CA VAL A 38 2.46 6.89 -12.63
C VAL A 38 3.76 7.61 -13.00
N GLU A 39 4.58 6.99 -13.84
CA GLU A 39 5.84 7.55 -14.36
C GLU A 39 5.70 7.90 -15.84
N ASP A 40 6.18 9.07 -16.21
CA ASP A 40 6.41 9.46 -17.60
C ASP A 40 7.77 10.14 -17.75
N ASN A 41 8.67 9.53 -18.53
CA ASN A 41 10.00 10.03 -18.84
C ASN A 41 10.83 10.49 -17.62
N GLY A 42 10.82 9.69 -16.53
CA GLY A 42 11.58 9.96 -15.31
C GLY A 42 10.95 11.02 -14.41
N THR A 43 9.73 11.45 -14.70
CA THR A 43 8.90 12.27 -13.83
C THR A 43 7.76 11.40 -13.28
N TYR A 44 7.57 11.44 -11.98
CA TYR A 44 6.52 10.75 -11.27
C TYR A 44 5.35 11.70 -11.05
N TYR A 45 4.14 11.21 -11.29
CA TYR A 45 2.90 11.96 -11.12
C TYR A 45 1.99 11.21 -10.16
N VAL A 46 1.36 11.94 -9.25
CA VAL A 46 0.34 11.40 -8.35
C VAL A 46 -0.96 12.16 -8.56
N PHE A 47 -2.03 11.38 -8.71
CA PHE A 47 -3.41 11.88 -8.77
C PHE A 47 -4.20 11.28 -7.61
N GLY A 48 -5.18 11.98 -7.10
CA GLY A 48 -5.99 11.45 -6.00
C GLY A 48 -7.34 12.13 -5.84
N THR A 49 -8.01 11.75 -4.78
CA THR A 49 -9.34 12.24 -4.40
C THR A 49 -9.38 13.76 -4.40
N HIS A 50 -10.56 14.30 -4.73
CA HIS A 50 -10.81 15.71 -4.95
C HIS A 50 -9.94 16.33 -6.07
N ARG A 51 -9.52 15.48 -7.04
CA ARG A 51 -8.76 15.87 -8.24
C ARG A 51 -7.40 16.50 -7.92
N ARG A 52 -6.85 16.23 -6.73
CA ARG A 52 -5.52 16.70 -6.35
C ARG A 52 -4.47 16.03 -7.20
N CYS A 53 -3.43 16.76 -7.56
CA CYS A 53 -2.31 16.23 -8.31
C CYS A 53 -0.99 16.89 -7.93
N ALA A 54 0.08 16.10 -8.05
CA ALA A 54 1.45 16.54 -7.82
C ALA A 54 2.42 15.75 -8.70
N ARG A 55 3.64 16.25 -8.83
CA ARG A 55 4.73 15.57 -9.55
C ARG A 55 6.02 15.61 -8.73
N SER A 56 6.91 14.68 -9.04
CA SER A 56 8.25 14.57 -8.45
C SER A 56 9.24 14.02 -9.46
N THR A 57 10.53 14.26 -9.27
CA THR A 57 11.59 13.60 -10.04
C THR A 57 12.38 12.58 -9.22
N ASP A 58 12.06 12.44 -7.93
CA ASP A 58 12.83 11.60 -7.00
C ASP A 58 11.95 10.77 -6.03
N LEU A 59 10.61 10.86 -6.10
CA LEU A 59 9.64 10.23 -5.21
C LEU A 59 9.67 10.74 -3.76
N VAL A 60 10.45 11.77 -3.48
CA VAL A 60 10.65 12.34 -2.14
C VAL A 60 10.13 13.78 -2.07
N HIS A 61 10.50 14.59 -3.06
CA HIS A 61 10.13 16.00 -3.13
C HIS A 61 9.05 16.20 -4.19
N TRP A 62 7.88 16.59 -3.73
CA TRP A 62 6.69 16.73 -4.55
C TRP A 62 6.33 18.19 -4.77
N GLU A 63 5.86 18.50 -5.97
CA GLU A 63 5.35 19.81 -6.38
C GLU A 63 3.91 19.65 -6.89
N ARG A 64 2.96 20.40 -6.34
CA ARG A 64 1.59 20.46 -6.85
C ARG A 64 1.56 21.18 -8.20
N PHE A 65 0.71 20.72 -9.09
CA PHE A 65 0.43 21.40 -10.35
C PHE A 65 -1.06 21.51 -10.60
N GLU A 66 -1.47 22.34 -11.55
CA GLU A 66 -2.86 22.57 -11.90
C GLU A 66 -3.10 22.33 -13.38
N ASN A 67 -4.26 21.77 -13.69
CA ASN A 67 -4.80 21.65 -15.04
C ASN A 67 -6.33 21.86 -14.99
N ASN A 68 -7.07 21.51 -16.03
CA ASN A 68 -8.52 21.71 -16.03
C ASN A 68 -9.30 20.81 -15.06
N LEU A 69 -8.68 19.75 -14.51
CA LEU A 69 -9.31 18.98 -13.42
C LEU A 69 -9.55 19.85 -12.18
N THR A 70 -8.63 20.75 -11.88
CA THR A 70 -8.71 21.65 -10.71
C THR A 70 -9.28 23.01 -11.06
N ARG A 71 -8.94 23.56 -12.24
CA ARG A 71 -9.37 24.92 -12.66
C ARG A 71 -10.81 24.99 -13.11
N ASP A 72 -11.31 23.97 -13.84
CA ASP A 72 -12.66 24.00 -14.42
C ASP A 72 -13.33 22.60 -14.47
N PRO A 73 -13.47 21.93 -13.31
CA PRO A 73 -14.04 20.59 -13.25
C PRO A 73 -15.51 20.55 -13.68
N ALA A 74 -16.24 21.65 -13.53
CA ALA A 74 -17.65 21.71 -13.89
C ALA A 74 -17.85 21.63 -15.41
N SER A 75 -17.01 22.30 -16.21
CA SER A 75 -17.03 22.15 -17.68
C SER A 75 -16.61 20.74 -18.10
N LEU A 76 -15.67 20.14 -17.38
CA LEU A 76 -15.15 18.81 -17.72
C LEU A 76 -16.16 17.70 -17.40
N LEU A 77 -16.80 17.73 -16.24
CA LEU A 77 -17.63 16.66 -15.70
C LEU A 77 -19.11 17.01 -15.57
N GLY A 78 -19.50 18.26 -15.86
CA GLY A 78 -20.83 18.79 -15.55
C GLY A 78 -21.98 17.98 -16.14
N GLY A 79 -21.81 17.46 -17.36
CA GLY A 79 -22.83 16.65 -18.01
C GLY A 79 -23.18 15.37 -17.25
N ILE A 80 -22.18 14.65 -16.72
CA ILE A 80 -22.41 13.43 -15.94
C ILE A 80 -22.87 13.77 -14.53
N TRP A 81 -22.32 14.83 -13.91
CA TRP A 81 -22.67 15.26 -12.58
C TRP A 81 -24.13 15.69 -12.48
N GLU A 82 -24.65 16.42 -13.47
CA GLU A 82 -26.05 16.85 -13.51
C GLU A 82 -27.02 15.70 -13.84
N ALA A 83 -26.54 14.68 -14.53
CA ALA A 83 -27.36 13.53 -14.93
C ALA A 83 -27.55 12.49 -13.81
N TRP A 84 -26.68 12.47 -12.79
CA TRP A 84 -26.66 11.44 -11.74
C TRP A 84 -27.00 12.04 -10.37
N PRO A 85 -27.69 11.30 -9.46
CA PRO A 85 -28.13 11.83 -8.18
C PRO A 85 -26.97 12.27 -7.29
N LYS A 86 -27.03 13.50 -6.80
CA LYS A 86 -26.02 14.10 -5.91
C LYS A 86 -26.23 13.66 -4.47
N GLN A 87 -25.13 13.60 -3.70
CA GLN A 87 -25.19 13.42 -2.24
C GLN A 87 -25.87 14.62 -1.59
N PRO A 88 -26.94 14.44 -0.76
CA PRO A 88 -27.60 15.55 -0.09
C PRO A 88 -26.68 16.32 0.86
N GLU A 89 -25.82 15.62 1.58
CA GLU A 89 -24.85 16.15 2.54
C GLU A 89 -23.64 16.79 1.88
N ASN A 90 -23.35 16.42 0.63
CA ASN A 90 -22.23 16.96 -0.13
C ASN A 90 -22.63 17.16 -1.61
N PRO A 91 -23.41 18.23 -1.92
CA PRO A 91 -23.92 18.46 -3.27
C PRO A 91 -22.88 19.03 -4.24
N ALA A 92 -21.66 19.31 -3.79
CA ALA A 92 -20.61 19.87 -4.62
C ALA A 92 -19.86 18.78 -5.40
N LEU A 93 -19.57 19.03 -6.68
CA LEU A 93 -18.80 18.11 -7.52
C LEU A 93 -17.46 17.76 -6.88
N GLU A 94 -16.79 18.74 -6.28
CA GLU A 94 -15.47 18.58 -5.68
C GLU A 94 -15.43 17.49 -4.62
N GLY A 95 -16.37 17.51 -3.69
CA GLY A 95 -16.43 16.52 -2.61
C GLY A 95 -16.86 15.13 -3.04
N ASN A 96 -17.25 14.94 -4.30
CA ASN A 96 -17.74 13.66 -4.82
C ASN A 96 -16.89 13.11 -5.99
N THR A 97 -15.72 13.67 -6.25
CA THR A 97 -14.75 13.12 -7.20
C THR A 97 -13.63 12.42 -6.44
N TRP A 98 -13.61 11.07 -6.52
CA TRP A 98 -12.77 10.23 -5.66
C TRP A 98 -11.88 9.29 -6.47
N ALA A 99 -10.79 8.86 -5.84
CA ALA A 99 -9.92 7.75 -6.21
C ALA A 99 -9.75 7.58 -7.74
N PRO A 100 -9.08 8.50 -8.42
CA PRO A 100 -8.68 8.29 -9.81
C PRO A 100 -7.56 7.28 -9.91
N ASP A 101 -7.48 6.59 -11.06
CA ASP A 101 -6.24 5.93 -11.44
C ASP A 101 -5.93 6.18 -12.91
N VAL A 102 -4.65 6.11 -13.28
CA VAL A 102 -4.15 6.58 -14.57
C VAL A 102 -3.25 5.55 -15.24
N ILE A 103 -3.50 5.28 -16.52
CA ILE A 103 -2.69 4.37 -17.31
C ILE A 103 -2.43 4.94 -18.71
N TRP A 104 -1.26 4.64 -19.28
CA TRP A 104 -1.01 4.87 -20.69
C TRP A 104 -1.71 3.83 -21.55
N ASN A 105 -2.47 4.28 -22.54
CA ASN A 105 -3.11 3.42 -23.54
C ASN A 105 -2.33 3.48 -24.86
N ASP A 106 -1.63 2.40 -25.20
CA ASP A 106 -0.77 2.32 -26.38
C ASP A 106 -1.54 2.44 -27.70
N VAL A 107 -2.79 1.99 -27.72
CA VAL A 107 -3.64 2.01 -28.92
C VAL A 107 -4.18 3.41 -29.19
N MET A 108 -4.68 4.07 -28.13
CA MET A 108 -5.17 5.45 -28.22
C MET A 108 -4.01 6.47 -28.29
N ARG A 109 -2.81 6.09 -27.80
CA ARG A 109 -1.67 6.96 -27.57
C ARG A 109 -2.05 8.15 -26.69
N LYS A 110 -2.73 7.85 -25.60
CA LYS A 110 -3.23 8.80 -24.60
C LYS A 110 -3.02 8.27 -23.20
N TRP A 111 -2.86 9.14 -22.27
CA TRP A 111 -3.08 8.88 -20.87
C TRP A 111 -4.58 8.77 -20.64
N CYS A 112 -5.00 7.71 -19.96
CA CYS A 112 -6.38 7.44 -19.60
C CYS A 112 -6.51 7.51 -18.08
N MET A 113 -7.35 8.41 -17.59
CA MET A 113 -7.72 8.51 -16.18
C MET A 113 -9.12 7.97 -15.99
N TYR A 114 -9.27 7.06 -15.06
CA TYR A 114 -10.57 6.54 -14.61
C TYR A 114 -10.89 7.19 -13.27
N LEU A 115 -11.89 8.04 -13.25
CA LEU A 115 -12.24 8.89 -12.10
C LEU A 115 -13.62 8.52 -11.57
N SER A 116 -13.74 8.32 -10.27
CA SER A 116 -15.01 8.05 -9.61
C SER A 116 -15.80 9.34 -9.39
N VAL A 117 -17.06 9.37 -9.85
CA VAL A 117 -18.04 10.39 -9.49
C VAL A 117 -19.07 9.74 -8.59
N ASN A 118 -18.95 9.95 -7.29
CA ASN A 118 -19.81 9.32 -6.29
C ASN A 118 -21.14 10.04 -6.19
N GLY A 119 -22.21 9.28 -6.04
CA GLY A 119 -23.57 9.78 -5.91
C GLY A 119 -24.32 9.19 -4.73
N HIS A 120 -25.52 9.69 -4.51
CA HIS A 120 -26.38 9.30 -3.40
C HIS A 120 -26.74 7.80 -3.46
N GLU A 121 -26.76 7.14 -2.31
CA GLU A 121 -27.12 5.71 -2.17
C GLU A 121 -26.32 4.78 -3.11
N PHE A 122 -25.00 4.99 -3.22
CA PHE A 122 -24.11 4.22 -4.10
C PHE A 122 -24.43 4.34 -5.60
N ARG A 123 -25.17 5.37 -6.00
CA ARG A 123 -25.37 5.72 -7.40
C ARG A 123 -24.15 6.45 -7.91
N SER A 124 -23.09 5.69 -8.11
CA SER A 124 -21.82 6.20 -8.56
C SER A 124 -21.57 5.83 -10.02
N VAL A 125 -20.63 6.53 -10.63
CA VAL A 125 -20.17 6.25 -11.98
C VAL A 125 -18.66 6.46 -12.07
N ILE A 126 -17.97 5.53 -12.69
CA ILE A 126 -16.60 5.73 -13.10
C ILE A 126 -16.60 6.29 -14.52
N VAL A 127 -15.88 7.38 -14.73
CA VAL A 127 -15.76 8.06 -16.01
C VAL A 127 -14.34 8.00 -16.54
N LEU A 128 -14.20 8.00 -17.87
CA LEU A 128 -12.91 8.08 -18.56
C LEU A 128 -12.62 9.50 -18.99
N LEU A 129 -11.43 9.96 -18.63
CA LEU A 129 -10.80 11.17 -19.14
C LEU A 129 -9.52 10.79 -19.88
N THR A 130 -9.13 11.57 -20.89
CA THR A 130 -7.89 11.35 -21.64
C THR A 130 -7.08 12.62 -21.77
N ALA A 131 -5.74 12.47 -21.81
CA ALA A 131 -4.82 13.57 -22.05
C ALA A 131 -3.62 13.13 -22.90
N ASP A 132 -2.96 14.07 -23.56
CA ASP A 132 -1.68 13.82 -24.25
C ASP A 132 -0.50 13.81 -23.28
N ARG A 133 -0.63 14.52 -22.17
CA ARG A 133 0.38 14.69 -21.14
C ARG A 133 -0.28 14.64 -19.77
N LEU A 134 0.41 14.09 -18.79
CA LEU A 134 -0.09 13.97 -17.41
C LEU A 134 -0.32 15.31 -16.71
N ASP A 135 0.52 16.30 -17.01
CA ASP A 135 0.39 17.68 -16.50
C ASP A 135 -0.46 18.61 -17.41
N GLY A 136 -0.98 18.07 -18.51
CA GLY A 136 -1.84 18.79 -19.45
C GLY A 136 -3.31 18.78 -19.07
N ASP A 137 -4.12 19.42 -19.93
CA ASP A 137 -5.57 19.42 -19.79
C ASP A 137 -6.18 18.09 -20.25
N TRP A 138 -7.18 17.63 -19.53
CA TRP A 138 -7.90 16.39 -19.77
C TRP A 138 -9.16 16.61 -20.61
N THR A 139 -9.54 15.60 -21.34
CA THR A 139 -10.77 15.58 -22.15
C THR A 139 -11.70 14.48 -21.65
N TYR A 140 -12.94 14.80 -21.38
CA TYR A 140 -13.97 13.83 -21.02
C TYR A 140 -14.33 12.96 -22.23
N VAL A 141 -14.34 11.63 -22.02
CA VAL A 141 -14.68 10.64 -23.04
C VAL A 141 -16.08 10.06 -22.81
N GLY A 142 -16.35 9.62 -21.57
CA GLY A 142 -17.64 9.05 -21.24
C GLY A 142 -17.64 8.18 -19.98
N PRO A 143 -18.83 7.70 -19.58
CA PRO A 143 -18.97 6.77 -18.47
C PRO A 143 -18.47 5.37 -18.85
N VAL A 144 -17.95 4.64 -17.85
CA VAL A 144 -17.40 3.29 -18.00
C VAL A 144 -18.25 2.24 -17.29
N VAL A 145 -18.70 2.55 -16.08
CA VAL A 145 -19.56 1.65 -15.28
C VAL A 145 -20.38 2.47 -14.28
N TYR A 146 -21.60 2.04 -14.07
CA TYR A 146 -22.51 2.62 -13.10
C TYR A 146 -22.83 1.66 -11.95
N SER A 147 -23.21 2.20 -10.80
CA SER A 147 -23.80 1.44 -9.70
C SER A 147 -25.05 2.10 -9.14
N GLY A 148 -25.77 1.41 -8.26
CA GLY A 148 -26.96 1.94 -7.60
C GLY A 148 -28.15 2.22 -8.53
N PHE A 149 -28.13 1.70 -9.74
CA PHE A 149 -29.23 1.83 -10.70
C PHE A 149 -30.41 0.94 -10.29
N ASN A 150 -31.60 1.35 -10.70
CA ASN A 150 -32.85 0.63 -10.52
C ASN A 150 -33.75 0.84 -11.76
N VAL A 151 -34.95 0.30 -11.76
CA VAL A 151 -35.88 0.37 -12.89
C VAL A 151 -36.25 1.79 -13.30
N ASP A 152 -36.20 2.76 -12.37
CA ASP A 152 -36.60 4.14 -12.64
C ASP A 152 -35.49 4.95 -13.33
N ASN A 153 -34.23 4.59 -13.14
CA ASN A 153 -33.08 5.34 -13.63
C ASN A 153 -32.16 4.57 -14.59
N VAL A 154 -32.36 3.26 -14.76
CA VAL A 154 -31.50 2.41 -15.59
C VAL A 154 -31.36 2.89 -17.02
N GLY A 155 -32.38 3.54 -17.57
CA GLY A 155 -32.36 4.14 -18.92
C GLY A 155 -31.34 5.29 -19.09
N ARG A 156 -30.75 5.81 -17.97
CA ARG A 156 -29.67 6.81 -17.98
C ARG A 156 -28.26 6.19 -17.94
N THR A 157 -28.19 4.87 -17.94
CA THR A 157 -26.95 4.10 -17.81
C THR A 157 -26.67 3.28 -19.09
N ASP A 158 -25.56 2.59 -19.13
CA ASP A 158 -25.23 1.63 -20.18
C ASP A 158 -25.76 0.21 -19.89
N VAL A 159 -26.48 0.01 -18.79
CA VAL A 159 -27.03 -1.29 -18.40
C VAL A 159 -27.90 -1.91 -19.48
N PRO A 160 -28.84 -1.16 -20.15
CA PRO A 160 -29.63 -1.71 -21.26
C PRO A 160 -28.78 -2.21 -22.42
N ARG A 161 -27.68 -1.55 -22.72
CA ARG A 161 -26.74 -1.97 -23.76
C ARG A 161 -26.04 -3.29 -23.42
N VAL A 162 -25.74 -3.51 -22.12
CA VAL A 162 -25.03 -4.71 -21.64
C VAL A 162 -25.97 -5.89 -21.44
N LEU A 163 -27.10 -5.66 -20.73
CA LEU A 163 -28.04 -6.73 -20.38
C LEU A 163 -29.10 -6.99 -21.46
N GLY A 164 -29.35 -6.03 -22.36
CA GLY A 164 -30.50 -5.95 -23.23
C GLY A 164 -31.68 -5.23 -22.57
N ASP A 165 -32.53 -4.59 -23.37
CA ASP A 165 -33.62 -3.74 -22.89
C ASP A 165 -34.62 -4.48 -21.98
N GLU A 166 -35.01 -5.70 -22.34
CA GLU A 166 -35.97 -6.50 -21.55
C GLU A 166 -35.41 -6.81 -20.15
N ALA A 167 -34.14 -7.30 -20.06
CA ALA A 167 -33.51 -7.62 -18.79
C ALA A 167 -33.24 -6.38 -17.94
N ALA A 168 -32.85 -5.27 -18.55
CA ALA A 168 -32.56 -4.02 -17.85
C ALA A 168 -33.81 -3.38 -17.23
N HIS A 169 -34.98 -3.57 -17.81
CA HIS A 169 -36.27 -3.09 -17.29
C HIS A 169 -37.05 -4.18 -16.52
N GLY A 170 -36.43 -5.35 -16.32
CA GLY A 170 -36.98 -6.46 -15.53
C GLY A 170 -36.62 -6.39 -14.06
N ASP A 171 -36.32 -7.54 -13.46
CA ASP A 171 -35.92 -7.65 -12.05
C ASP A 171 -34.43 -7.30 -11.85
N LEU A 172 -34.19 -6.15 -11.24
CA LEU A 172 -32.86 -5.66 -10.86
C LEU A 172 -32.56 -5.81 -9.36
N SER A 173 -33.41 -6.54 -8.60
CA SER A 173 -33.28 -6.68 -7.15
C SER A 173 -31.93 -7.21 -6.69
N ARG A 174 -31.26 -8.03 -7.50
CA ARG A 174 -29.91 -8.54 -7.19
C ARG A 174 -28.87 -7.43 -7.05
N TYR A 175 -28.99 -6.33 -7.81
CA TYR A 175 -28.08 -5.19 -7.72
C TYR A 175 -28.33 -4.32 -6.47
N ALA A 176 -29.38 -4.61 -5.72
CA ALA A 176 -29.65 -4.04 -4.40
C ALA A 176 -29.13 -4.93 -3.24
N SER A 177 -28.61 -6.15 -3.53
CA SER A 177 -28.06 -7.04 -2.52
C SER A 177 -26.70 -6.55 -2.03
N LEU A 178 -26.65 -5.95 -0.85
CA LEU A 178 -25.45 -5.42 -0.22
C LEU A 178 -24.37 -6.49 0.01
N LYS A 179 -24.77 -7.74 0.11
CA LYS A 179 -23.86 -8.85 0.38
C LYS A 179 -23.16 -9.36 -0.86
N ASP A 180 -23.80 -9.30 -2.00
CA ASP A 180 -23.35 -9.95 -3.22
C ASP A 180 -23.04 -8.97 -4.35
N THR A 181 -24.03 -8.28 -4.88
CA THR A 181 -23.91 -7.50 -6.12
C THR A 181 -24.20 -6.01 -6.00
N ARG A 182 -24.64 -5.52 -4.85
CA ARG A 182 -24.72 -4.08 -4.63
C ARG A 182 -23.33 -3.55 -4.32
N ILE A 183 -22.73 -2.93 -5.30
CA ILE A 183 -21.42 -2.29 -5.18
C ILE A 183 -21.55 -0.78 -5.19
N ASN A 184 -20.46 -0.11 -4.83
CA ASN A 184 -20.20 1.28 -5.17
C ASN A 184 -19.21 1.31 -6.34
N ALA A 185 -19.57 1.87 -7.49
CA ALA A 185 -18.69 1.95 -8.67
C ALA A 185 -17.70 3.12 -8.49
N ILE A 186 -16.72 2.89 -7.64
CA ILE A 186 -15.60 3.77 -7.33
C ILE A 186 -14.30 2.95 -7.32
N ASP A 187 -13.18 3.57 -7.06
CA ASP A 187 -11.86 2.96 -6.85
C ASP A 187 -11.41 2.16 -8.09
N ALA A 188 -11.45 2.81 -9.23
CA ALA A 188 -11.00 2.20 -10.48
C ALA A 188 -9.50 1.94 -10.47
N ALA A 189 -9.07 0.72 -10.82
CA ALA A 189 -7.68 0.42 -11.14
C ALA A 189 -7.59 -0.20 -12.55
N PRO A 190 -7.16 0.57 -13.56
CA PRO A 190 -6.93 0.05 -14.90
C PRO A 190 -5.67 -0.82 -14.93
N ILE A 191 -5.73 -1.92 -15.67
CA ILE A 191 -4.69 -2.93 -15.71
C ILE A 191 -4.35 -3.26 -17.16
N ARG A 192 -3.06 -3.23 -17.50
CA ARG A 192 -2.57 -3.70 -18.79
C ARG A 192 -1.91 -5.06 -18.63
N CYS A 193 -2.37 -6.04 -19.40
CA CYS A 193 -1.77 -7.36 -19.48
C CYS A 193 -0.62 -7.40 -20.49
N ASP A 194 0.25 -8.40 -20.37
CA ASP A 194 1.42 -8.61 -21.24
C ASP A 194 1.05 -8.72 -22.74
N HIS A 195 -0.19 -9.09 -23.04
CA HIS A 195 -0.69 -9.22 -24.41
C HIS A 195 -1.42 -7.98 -24.93
N GLY A 196 -1.33 -6.83 -24.21
CA GLY A 196 -1.95 -5.57 -24.60
C GLY A 196 -3.46 -5.48 -24.31
N GLU A 197 -4.03 -6.45 -23.64
CA GLU A 197 -5.41 -6.35 -23.13
C GLU A 197 -5.48 -5.33 -22.00
N LEU A 198 -6.56 -4.55 -22.02
CA LEU A 198 -6.90 -3.64 -20.94
C LEU A 198 -8.05 -4.20 -20.11
N TRP A 199 -7.91 -4.12 -18.81
CA TRP A 199 -8.92 -4.45 -17.82
C TRP A 199 -9.07 -3.31 -16.83
N MET A 200 -10.15 -3.31 -16.07
CA MET A 200 -10.34 -2.39 -14.96
C MET A 200 -10.99 -3.15 -13.81
N SER A 201 -10.38 -3.07 -12.63
CA SER A 201 -11.06 -3.43 -11.38
C SER A 201 -11.72 -2.20 -10.77
N PHE A 202 -12.73 -2.42 -9.95
CA PHE A 202 -13.50 -1.37 -9.30
C PHE A 202 -14.38 -1.96 -8.19
N GLY A 203 -14.88 -1.10 -7.32
CA GLY A 203 -15.73 -1.46 -6.21
C GLY A 203 -15.07 -1.17 -4.87
N SER A 204 -15.92 -1.00 -3.88
CA SER A 204 -15.52 -0.66 -2.51
C SER A 204 -16.52 -1.29 -1.56
N TRP A 205 -16.04 -2.07 -0.58
CA TRP A 205 -16.86 -2.73 0.44
C TRP A 205 -18.02 -3.59 -0.12
N PHE A 206 -19.13 -3.68 0.55
CA PHE A 206 -20.43 -4.26 0.18
C PHE A 206 -20.35 -5.53 -0.67
N GLY A 207 -20.69 -5.45 -1.95
CA GLY A 207 -20.67 -6.57 -2.89
C GLY A 207 -19.28 -6.92 -3.43
N GLY A 208 -18.22 -6.28 -2.93
CA GLY A 208 -16.83 -6.61 -3.24
C GLY A 208 -16.27 -5.91 -4.48
N ILE A 209 -15.15 -6.44 -4.94
CA ILE A 209 -14.34 -5.93 -6.05
C ILE A 209 -14.60 -6.76 -7.29
N TRP A 210 -14.87 -6.08 -8.38
CA TRP A 210 -15.21 -6.66 -9.67
C TRP A 210 -14.25 -6.20 -10.75
N MET A 211 -14.18 -6.91 -11.85
CA MET A 211 -13.27 -6.65 -12.95
C MET A 211 -13.90 -7.00 -14.30
N PHE A 212 -13.69 -6.14 -15.31
CA PHE A 212 -14.06 -6.43 -16.69
C PHE A 212 -13.05 -5.87 -17.69
N LYS A 213 -13.15 -6.34 -18.94
CA LYS A 213 -12.32 -5.85 -20.04
C LYS A 213 -12.74 -4.47 -20.52
N LEU A 214 -11.73 -3.68 -20.84
CA LEU A 214 -11.85 -2.42 -21.56
C LEU A 214 -11.50 -2.65 -23.05
N ASP A 215 -12.14 -1.90 -23.93
CA ASP A 215 -11.74 -1.83 -25.35
C ASP A 215 -10.53 -0.90 -25.47
N PRO A 216 -9.36 -1.41 -25.87
CA PRO A 216 -8.15 -0.59 -25.98
C PRO A 216 -8.25 0.54 -27.00
N LYS A 217 -9.22 0.50 -27.94
CA LYS A 217 -9.42 1.56 -28.94
C LYS A 217 -10.17 2.76 -28.37
N THR A 218 -10.98 2.54 -27.36
CA THR A 218 -11.84 3.59 -26.79
C THR A 218 -11.53 3.89 -25.34
N GLY A 219 -10.85 2.97 -24.63
CA GLY A 219 -10.64 3.03 -23.18
C GLY A 219 -11.91 2.77 -22.35
N LEU A 220 -13.05 2.62 -22.99
CA LEU A 220 -14.33 2.32 -22.33
C LEU A 220 -14.53 0.81 -22.16
N ARG A 221 -15.64 0.40 -21.55
CA ARG A 221 -16.05 -1.00 -21.46
C ARG A 221 -16.01 -1.68 -22.84
N ASP A 222 -15.46 -2.89 -22.88
CA ASP A 222 -15.54 -3.73 -24.09
C ASP A 222 -16.92 -4.41 -24.15
N TYR A 223 -17.83 -3.83 -24.93
CA TYR A 223 -19.17 -4.36 -25.11
C TYR A 223 -19.25 -5.64 -25.96
N SER A 224 -18.14 -6.09 -26.55
CA SER A 224 -18.09 -7.37 -27.26
C SER A 224 -17.93 -8.57 -26.32
N VAL A 225 -17.45 -8.33 -25.09
CA VAL A 225 -17.28 -9.35 -24.06
C VAL A 225 -18.57 -9.54 -23.28
N ARG A 226 -18.95 -10.79 -23.05
CA ARG A 226 -20.12 -11.17 -22.26
C ARG A 226 -19.68 -12.00 -21.06
N TYR A 227 -20.20 -11.67 -19.90
CA TYR A 227 -19.93 -12.42 -18.67
C TYR A 227 -21.16 -13.24 -18.26
N PRO A 228 -20.96 -14.47 -17.77
CA PRO A 228 -22.07 -15.28 -17.28
C PRO A 228 -22.61 -14.75 -15.96
N LEU A 229 -23.81 -15.14 -15.59
CA LEU A 229 -24.33 -14.99 -14.24
C LEU A 229 -23.91 -16.21 -13.41
N VAL A 230 -22.96 -16.03 -12.49
CA VAL A 230 -22.52 -17.06 -11.56
C VAL A 230 -22.47 -16.43 -10.17
N HIS A 231 -23.26 -16.99 -9.25
CA HIS A 231 -23.33 -16.46 -7.88
C HIS A 231 -21.94 -16.32 -7.26
N ASP A 232 -21.67 -15.16 -6.64
CA ASP A 232 -20.39 -14.79 -5.98
C ASP A 232 -19.13 -14.85 -6.86
N SER A 233 -19.26 -14.98 -8.17
CA SER A 233 -18.10 -15.14 -9.05
C SER A 233 -18.16 -14.31 -10.31
N ALA A 234 -19.33 -14.18 -10.96
CA ALA A 234 -19.46 -13.41 -12.20
C ALA A 234 -20.86 -12.84 -12.37
N ASP A 235 -20.91 -11.66 -12.95
CA ASP A 235 -22.12 -10.90 -13.23
C ASP A 235 -22.10 -10.36 -14.64
N PRO A 236 -23.20 -10.44 -15.41
CA PRO A 236 -23.25 -9.93 -16.78
C PRO A 236 -22.90 -8.46 -16.91
N TYR A 237 -23.18 -7.65 -15.88
CA TYR A 237 -22.88 -6.22 -15.90
C TYR A 237 -21.54 -5.90 -15.25
N TYR A 238 -21.25 -6.45 -14.06
CA TYR A 238 -20.04 -6.10 -13.32
C TYR A 238 -18.80 -6.94 -13.71
N GLY A 239 -18.96 -8.03 -14.45
CA GLY A 239 -17.84 -8.85 -14.90
C GLY A 239 -17.49 -9.97 -13.95
N VAL A 240 -16.21 -10.12 -13.58
CA VAL A 240 -15.69 -11.17 -12.70
C VAL A 240 -15.41 -10.58 -11.31
N LYS A 241 -15.89 -11.25 -10.25
CA LYS A 241 -15.57 -10.90 -8.89
C LYS A 241 -14.17 -11.39 -8.52
N VAL A 242 -13.33 -10.54 -7.96
CA VAL A 242 -11.93 -10.86 -7.64
C VAL A 242 -11.62 -10.80 -6.16
N ALA A 243 -12.38 -10.04 -5.36
CA ALA A 243 -12.18 -9.93 -3.91
C ALA A 243 -13.43 -9.43 -3.18
N GLY A 244 -13.40 -9.49 -1.85
CA GLY A 244 -14.40 -8.91 -0.97
C GLY A 244 -15.81 -9.54 -1.10
N GLY A 245 -16.82 -8.79 -0.74
CA GLY A 245 -18.22 -9.18 -0.70
C GLY A 245 -18.75 -9.36 0.73
N TYR A 246 -20.07 -9.45 0.86
CA TYR A 246 -20.76 -9.67 2.14
C TYR A 246 -20.47 -8.60 3.21
N TRP A 247 -20.31 -7.35 2.81
CA TRP A 247 -19.91 -6.25 3.70
C TRP A 247 -18.51 -6.38 4.30
N ASN A 248 -17.77 -7.40 3.93
CA ASN A 248 -16.40 -7.53 4.40
C ASN A 248 -15.56 -6.40 3.82
N SER A 249 -14.74 -5.84 4.66
CA SER A 249 -13.87 -4.75 4.33
C SER A 249 -13.01 -5.07 3.10
N GLY A 250 -12.79 -4.10 2.26
CA GLY A 250 -11.91 -4.18 1.13
C GLY A 250 -12.26 -3.17 0.07
N GLU A 251 -11.35 -2.24 -0.15
CA GLU A 251 -11.43 -1.21 -1.18
C GLU A 251 -10.04 -0.89 -1.73
N GLY A 252 -9.93 0.08 -2.64
CA GLY A 252 -8.66 0.52 -3.17
C GLY A 252 -7.87 -0.63 -3.80
N SER A 253 -8.52 -1.50 -4.57
CA SER A 253 -7.86 -2.63 -5.21
C SER A 253 -6.80 -2.16 -6.21
N TYR A 254 -5.60 -2.70 -6.11
CA TYR A 254 -4.52 -2.40 -7.06
C TYR A 254 -3.79 -3.67 -7.49
N PHE A 255 -3.36 -3.72 -8.76
CA PHE A 255 -2.81 -4.94 -9.35
C PHE A 255 -1.42 -4.71 -9.94
N VAL A 256 -0.51 -5.63 -9.65
CA VAL A 256 0.84 -5.65 -10.22
C VAL A 256 1.16 -7.03 -10.76
N HIS A 257 1.69 -7.10 -11.98
CA HIS A 257 2.22 -8.35 -12.54
C HIS A 257 3.74 -8.38 -12.45
N ARG A 258 4.29 -9.43 -11.82
CA ARG A 258 5.73 -9.62 -11.74
C ARG A 258 6.09 -11.09 -11.61
N ASN A 259 7.06 -11.56 -12.37
CA ASN A 259 7.60 -12.92 -12.30
C ASN A 259 6.51 -14.02 -12.41
N GLY A 260 5.51 -13.79 -13.26
CA GLY A 260 4.40 -14.72 -13.47
C GLY A 260 3.38 -14.78 -12.33
N TRP A 261 3.38 -13.82 -11.42
CA TRP A 261 2.38 -13.62 -10.39
C TRP A 261 1.66 -12.29 -10.59
N TRP A 262 0.36 -12.32 -10.42
CA TRP A 262 -0.48 -11.14 -10.19
C TRP A 262 -0.61 -10.92 -8.68
N TYR A 263 -0.26 -9.75 -8.23
CA TYR A 263 -0.41 -9.31 -6.85
C TYR A 263 -1.62 -8.40 -6.78
N LEU A 264 -2.49 -8.65 -5.79
CA LEU A 264 -3.63 -7.82 -5.46
C LEU A 264 -3.38 -7.17 -4.11
N PHE A 265 -3.37 -5.86 -4.10
CA PHE A 265 -3.36 -5.04 -2.89
C PHE A 265 -4.77 -4.58 -2.61
N MET A 266 -5.15 -4.60 -1.34
CA MET A 266 -6.47 -4.17 -0.86
C MET A 266 -6.31 -3.36 0.41
N ALA A 267 -7.11 -2.33 0.59
CA ALA A 267 -7.23 -1.64 1.87
C ALA A 267 -8.38 -2.22 2.70
N TYR A 268 -8.10 -2.54 3.96
CA TYR A 268 -9.06 -3.05 4.94
C TYR A 268 -9.13 -2.12 6.13
N GLY A 269 -10.24 -2.14 6.87
CA GLY A 269 -10.48 -1.22 7.97
C GLY A 269 -11.12 0.10 7.50
N TRP A 270 -11.42 0.99 8.43
CA TRP A 270 -11.98 2.30 8.14
C TRP A 270 -10.86 3.35 8.00
N LEU A 271 -10.99 4.25 7.04
CA LEU A 271 -9.95 5.20 6.66
C LEU A 271 -9.60 6.26 7.72
N GLY A 272 -10.48 6.52 8.69
CA GLY A 272 -10.22 7.48 9.76
C GLY A 272 -9.04 7.09 10.65
N ARG A 273 -8.46 8.03 11.36
CA ARG A 273 -7.25 7.86 12.19
C ARG A 273 -7.30 6.64 13.13
N THR A 274 -8.45 6.38 13.71
CA THR A 274 -8.68 5.26 14.65
C THR A 274 -9.41 4.08 14.01
N GLY A 275 -9.51 4.05 12.68
CA GLY A 275 -10.33 3.08 11.96
C GLY A 275 -9.62 1.79 11.57
N GLY A 276 -8.31 1.71 11.79
CA GLY A 276 -7.53 0.50 11.50
C GLY A 276 -7.29 0.24 10.03
N TYR A 277 -7.29 1.28 9.19
CA TYR A 277 -7.01 1.16 7.77
C TYR A 277 -5.64 0.54 7.54
N GLN A 278 -5.56 -0.48 6.68
CA GLN A 278 -4.34 -1.25 6.48
C GLN A 278 -4.29 -1.90 5.11
N ILE A 279 -3.09 -2.01 4.55
CA ILE A 279 -2.86 -2.61 3.24
C ILE A 279 -2.65 -4.12 3.40
N ARG A 280 -3.42 -4.91 2.66
CA ARG A 280 -3.35 -6.37 2.60
C ARG A 280 -2.96 -6.84 1.21
N LEU A 281 -2.14 -7.88 1.16
CA LEU A 281 -1.60 -8.47 -0.07
C LEU A 281 -2.10 -9.89 -0.29
N PHE A 282 -2.47 -10.16 -1.54
CA PHE A 282 -2.82 -11.48 -2.08
C PHE A 282 -2.09 -11.70 -3.40
N ARG A 283 -2.05 -12.92 -3.90
CA ARG A 283 -1.52 -13.21 -5.24
C ARG A 283 -2.29 -14.29 -5.98
N SER A 284 -2.15 -14.29 -7.31
CA SER A 284 -2.72 -15.30 -8.22
C SER A 284 -1.78 -15.54 -9.40
N ARG A 285 -1.91 -16.69 -10.07
CA ARG A 285 -1.28 -16.91 -11.38
C ARG A 285 -2.08 -16.31 -12.54
N ASN A 286 -3.33 -15.95 -12.32
CA ASN A 286 -4.20 -15.38 -13.33
C ASN A 286 -4.74 -14.03 -12.88
N LEU A 287 -4.86 -13.08 -13.79
CA LEU A 287 -5.39 -11.75 -13.51
C LEU A 287 -6.77 -11.79 -12.86
N VAL A 288 -7.65 -12.63 -13.33
CA VAL A 288 -9.03 -12.75 -12.80
C VAL A 288 -9.13 -13.68 -11.58
N GLY A 289 -8.00 -14.08 -11.01
CA GLY A 289 -7.95 -14.91 -9.81
C GLY A 289 -7.96 -16.43 -10.07
N PRO A 290 -8.19 -17.28 -9.03
CA PRO A 290 -8.44 -16.88 -7.65
C PRO A 290 -7.20 -16.26 -6.98
N TYR A 291 -7.41 -15.19 -6.23
CA TYR A 291 -6.39 -14.57 -5.39
C TYR A 291 -6.41 -15.19 -4.01
N VAL A 292 -5.23 -15.53 -3.50
CA VAL A 292 -5.05 -16.14 -2.18
C VAL A 292 -3.90 -15.48 -1.42
N ASP A 293 -3.95 -15.56 -0.11
CA ASP A 293 -2.84 -15.20 0.79
C ASP A 293 -1.85 -16.36 0.98
N GLN A 294 -0.85 -16.22 1.86
CA GLN A 294 0.15 -17.28 2.12
C GLN A 294 -0.46 -18.54 2.74
N ASN A 295 -1.55 -18.43 3.48
CA ASN A 295 -2.24 -19.55 4.13
C ASN A 295 -3.27 -20.20 3.19
N GLY A 296 -3.44 -19.67 1.96
CA GLY A 296 -4.40 -20.17 0.99
C GLY A 296 -5.82 -19.64 1.19
N ASN A 297 -6.02 -18.64 2.05
CA ASN A 297 -7.33 -18.02 2.21
C ASN A 297 -7.66 -17.17 0.98
N PRO A 298 -8.88 -17.30 0.42
CA PRO A 298 -9.29 -16.55 -0.75
C PRO A 298 -9.54 -15.08 -0.42
N ALA A 299 -9.25 -14.20 -1.38
CA ALA A 299 -9.60 -12.78 -1.29
C ALA A 299 -11.10 -12.53 -1.42
N ILE A 300 -11.84 -13.45 -2.07
CA ILE A 300 -13.31 -13.41 -2.16
C ILE A 300 -13.91 -13.93 -0.86
N SER A 301 -14.83 -13.18 -0.29
CA SER A 301 -15.61 -13.58 0.88
C SER A 301 -16.82 -14.41 0.46
N ASN A 302 -17.03 -15.55 1.12
CA ASN A 302 -18.12 -16.49 0.83
C ASN A 302 -19.28 -16.42 1.84
N GLY A 303 -19.32 -15.39 2.68
CA GLY A 303 -20.33 -15.20 3.71
C GLY A 303 -19.99 -14.02 4.62
N GLU A 304 -20.93 -13.68 5.51
CA GLU A 304 -20.71 -12.64 6.50
C GLU A 304 -19.62 -13.04 7.47
N ILE A 305 -18.67 -12.14 7.68
CA ILE A 305 -17.66 -12.27 8.72
C ILE A 305 -18.15 -11.45 9.92
N PRO A 306 -18.32 -12.06 11.12
CA PRO A 306 -18.66 -11.31 12.32
C PRO A 306 -17.67 -10.15 12.53
N ASP A 307 -18.20 -9.01 12.97
CA ASP A 307 -17.45 -7.79 13.30
C ASP A 307 -16.85 -7.05 12.10
N ASN A 308 -17.27 -7.39 10.88
CA ASN A 308 -16.80 -6.71 9.66
C ASN A 308 -15.27 -6.61 9.56
N GLN A 309 -14.56 -7.61 10.08
CA GLN A 309 -13.11 -7.67 10.13
C GLN A 309 -12.61 -8.97 9.51
N THR A 310 -11.89 -8.83 8.42
CA THR A 310 -11.21 -9.94 7.76
C THR A 310 -9.88 -10.23 8.46
N LYS A 311 -9.96 -10.62 9.73
CA LYS A 311 -8.81 -10.67 10.64
C LYS A 311 -7.68 -11.56 10.14
N ASP A 312 -7.99 -12.65 9.46
CA ASP A 312 -7.03 -13.68 9.10
C ASP A 312 -6.75 -13.75 7.58
N THR A 313 -7.29 -12.82 6.80
CA THR A 313 -7.21 -12.87 5.33
C THR A 313 -6.27 -11.80 4.79
N GLY A 314 -5.31 -12.21 3.97
CA GLY A 314 -4.32 -11.34 3.34
C GLY A 314 -3.14 -10.99 4.26
N ILE A 315 -2.00 -10.70 3.66
CA ILE A 315 -0.78 -10.33 4.37
C ILE A 315 -0.83 -8.84 4.68
N ARG A 316 -0.80 -8.47 5.96
CA ARG A 316 -0.66 -7.07 6.36
C ARG A 316 0.76 -6.59 6.07
N LEU A 317 0.92 -5.58 5.19
CA LEU A 317 2.23 -5.12 4.75
C LEU A 317 2.85 -4.05 5.65
N THR A 318 2.02 -3.21 6.27
CA THR A 318 2.45 -2.08 7.11
C THR A 318 1.68 -2.05 8.43
N SER A 319 2.26 -1.44 9.45
CA SER A 319 1.58 -1.16 10.70
C SER A 319 2.15 0.09 11.36
N SER A 320 1.48 0.56 12.42
CA SER A 320 1.97 1.67 13.23
C SER A 320 3.17 1.23 14.05
N VAL A 321 4.31 1.92 13.89
CA VAL A 321 5.57 1.60 14.59
C VAL A 321 6.17 2.88 15.13
N LYS A 322 6.51 2.88 16.40
CA LYS A 322 7.32 3.94 17.02
C LYS A 322 8.75 3.41 17.19
N TRP A 323 9.62 3.72 16.24
CA TRP A 323 11.01 3.33 16.28
C TRP A 323 11.76 4.04 17.41
N SER A 324 12.68 3.34 18.09
CA SER A 324 13.57 3.95 19.09
C SER A 324 14.47 4.98 18.41
N GLY A 325 14.73 6.08 19.11
CA GLY A 325 15.50 7.19 18.55
C GLY A 325 14.72 8.05 17.56
N GLY A 326 13.42 7.80 17.38
CA GLY A 326 12.48 8.74 16.76
C GLY A 326 12.25 9.98 17.65
N PRO A 327 11.51 10.99 17.15
CA PRO A 327 11.07 12.11 17.96
C PRO A 327 10.35 11.64 19.24
N ALA A 328 10.49 12.39 20.30
CA ALA A 328 9.83 12.06 21.58
C ALA A 328 8.31 12.15 21.49
N ASP A 329 7.82 13.00 20.58
CA ASP A 329 6.41 13.16 20.26
C ASP A 329 5.90 12.02 19.36
N ASP A 330 4.60 11.84 19.34
CA ASP A 330 3.90 10.81 18.58
C ASP A 330 3.42 11.32 17.21
N ASP A 331 3.73 12.56 16.82
CA ASP A 331 3.20 13.24 15.64
C ASP A 331 3.72 12.68 14.30
N THR A 332 4.80 11.92 14.34
CA THR A 332 5.38 11.23 13.17
C THR A 332 4.99 9.75 13.08
N VAL A 333 4.29 9.20 14.08
CA VAL A 333 3.88 7.79 14.06
C VAL A 333 2.68 7.61 13.15
N GLU A 334 2.91 6.90 12.06
CA GLU A 334 1.87 6.59 11.06
C GLU A 334 0.78 5.68 11.62
N VAL A 335 -0.46 5.99 11.29
CA VAL A 335 -1.64 5.15 11.56
C VAL A 335 -2.54 5.16 10.32
N SER A 336 -3.40 4.17 10.18
CA SER A 336 -4.40 4.12 9.09
C SER A 336 -3.76 4.28 7.71
N GLN A 337 -2.78 3.43 7.41
CA GLN A 337 -2.11 3.37 6.11
C GLN A 337 -2.98 2.58 5.11
N GLY A 338 -3.40 3.19 4.01
CA GLY A 338 -4.26 2.49 3.05
C GLY A 338 -4.42 3.18 1.72
N HIS A 339 -5.29 2.60 0.91
CA HIS A 339 -5.65 2.99 -0.45
C HIS A 339 -4.39 3.27 -1.29
N ASN A 340 -3.70 2.22 -1.63
CA ASN A 340 -2.40 2.33 -2.29
C ASN A 340 -2.46 2.16 -3.79
N SER A 341 -1.47 2.71 -4.45
CA SER A 341 -1.02 2.31 -5.78
C SER A 341 0.41 1.82 -5.75
N VAL A 342 0.86 1.17 -6.82
CA VAL A 342 2.23 0.64 -6.92
C VAL A 342 2.85 1.06 -8.24
N LEU A 343 3.98 1.73 -8.15
CA LEU A 343 4.81 2.06 -9.28
C LEU A 343 5.86 0.98 -9.53
N THR A 344 5.97 0.50 -10.77
CA THR A 344 7.18 -0.16 -11.24
C THR A 344 8.05 0.88 -11.92
N ARG A 345 9.15 1.29 -11.30
CA ARG A 345 10.03 2.31 -11.84
C ARG A 345 10.73 1.83 -13.12
N GLY A 346 10.60 2.59 -14.20
CA GLY A 346 11.09 2.19 -15.52
C GLY A 346 12.61 2.05 -15.61
N SER A 347 13.36 2.81 -14.82
CA SER A 347 14.83 2.84 -14.90
C SER A 347 15.52 1.59 -14.33
N ASP A 348 14.95 0.93 -13.33
CA ASP A 348 15.58 -0.18 -12.62
C ASP A 348 14.61 -1.32 -12.22
N GLY A 349 13.34 -1.18 -12.50
CA GLY A 349 12.32 -2.18 -12.19
C GLY A 349 11.99 -2.33 -10.69
N ARG A 350 12.43 -1.39 -9.83
CA ARG A 350 12.04 -1.38 -8.42
C ARG A 350 10.56 -1.03 -8.28
N LEU A 351 9.96 -1.57 -7.22
CA LEU A 351 8.55 -1.36 -6.92
C LEU A 351 8.41 -0.37 -5.77
N PHE A 352 7.48 0.57 -5.91
CA PHE A 352 7.19 1.58 -4.89
C PHE A 352 5.70 1.58 -4.57
N LEU A 353 5.39 1.36 -3.30
CA LEU A 353 4.07 1.45 -2.72
C LEU A 353 3.81 2.91 -2.34
N THR A 354 2.82 3.52 -2.95
CA THR A 354 2.36 4.87 -2.63
C THR A 354 0.99 4.78 -1.97
N TYR A 355 0.83 5.39 -0.82
CA TYR A 355 -0.40 5.30 -0.01
C TYR A 355 -0.62 6.58 0.77
N HIS A 356 -1.82 6.78 1.31
CA HIS A 356 -2.03 7.83 2.29
C HIS A 356 -1.98 7.27 3.72
N THR A 357 -1.57 8.09 4.65
CA THR A 357 -1.46 7.75 6.07
C THR A 357 -1.88 8.91 6.95
N ARG A 358 -2.32 8.60 8.16
CA ARG A 358 -2.60 9.55 9.22
C ARG A 358 -1.59 9.39 10.35
N PHE A 359 -1.69 10.22 11.38
CA PHE A 359 -0.73 10.26 12.48
C PHE A 359 -1.44 10.27 13.84
N ILE A 360 -0.78 9.76 14.88
CA ILE A 360 -1.39 9.58 16.20
C ILE A 360 -1.94 10.89 16.76
N ASP A 361 -1.15 11.94 16.73
CA ASP A 361 -1.44 13.22 17.39
C ASP A 361 -1.96 14.31 16.44
N ARG A 362 -2.37 13.93 15.22
CA ARG A 362 -2.94 14.86 14.25
C ARG A 362 -4.44 14.64 14.05
N GLY A 363 -5.12 15.59 13.41
CA GLY A 363 -6.54 15.48 13.06
C GLY A 363 -6.81 14.40 12.00
N ASP A 364 -8.07 13.97 11.87
CA ASP A 364 -8.45 12.96 10.85
C ASP A 364 -8.23 13.46 9.42
N GLU A 365 -8.27 14.78 9.20
CA GLU A 365 -8.03 15.40 7.89
C GLU A 365 -6.56 15.74 7.65
N ASP A 366 -5.68 15.54 8.64
CA ASP A 366 -4.24 15.72 8.54
C ASP A 366 -3.57 14.42 8.08
N TYR A 367 -3.62 14.16 6.78
CA TYR A 367 -2.98 13.01 6.17
C TYR A 367 -1.84 13.43 5.24
N GLU A 368 -0.93 12.52 5.01
CA GLU A 368 0.16 12.66 4.05
C GLU A 368 0.17 11.50 3.05
N THR A 369 0.78 11.75 1.90
CA THR A 369 1.08 10.72 0.91
C THR A 369 2.50 10.25 1.14
N HIS A 370 2.68 8.97 1.42
CA HIS A 370 3.96 8.33 1.67
C HIS A 370 4.31 7.33 0.57
N VAL A 371 5.61 7.08 0.43
CA VAL A 371 6.16 6.10 -0.51
C VAL A 371 7.07 5.14 0.25
N ARG A 372 6.85 3.82 0.09
CA ARG A 372 7.75 2.78 0.59
C ARG A 372 8.20 1.89 -0.56
N GLU A 373 9.39 1.38 -0.50
CA GLU A 373 9.81 0.36 -1.44
C GLU A 373 9.14 -0.98 -1.13
N LEU A 374 8.76 -1.71 -2.18
CA LEU A 374 8.32 -3.10 -2.09
C LEU A 374 9.46 -4.01 -2.51
N LEU A 375 9.81 -4.92 -1.64
CA LEU A 375 10.94 -5.83 -1.77
C LEU A 375 10.42 -7.24 -2.09
N PRO A 376 10.81 -7.84 -3.22
CA PRO A 376 10.45 -9.22 -3.53
C PRO A 376 11.23 -10.19 -2.63
N THR A 377 10.55 -11.23 -2.18
CA THR A 377 11.15 -12.32 -1.38
C THR A 377 11.47 -13.54 -2.26
N ALA A 378 12.37 -14.41 -1.80
CA ALA A 378 12.80 -15.60 -2.54
C ALA A 378 11.66 -16.56 -2.90
N ASP A 379 10.60 -16.61 -2.12
CA ASP A 379 9.39 -17.40 -2.37
C ASP A 379 8.34 -16.68 -3.23
N GLY A 380 8.73 -15.53 -3.77
CA GLY A 380 7.94 -14.78 -4.74
C GLY A 380 6.77 -14.01 -4.15
N TRP A 381 6.87 -13.55 -2.91
CA TRP A 381 5.98 -12.56 -2.32
C TRP A 381 6.62 -11.16 -2.38
N LEU A 382 5.86 -10.17 -1.93
CA LEU A 382 6.33 -8.79 -1.77
C LEU A 382 6.17 -8.39 -0.30
N THR A 383 7.17 -7.70 0.23
CA THR A 383 7.13 -7.11 1.56
C THR A 383 7.46 -5.63 1.49
N ALA A 384 6.91 -4.81 2.38
CA ALA A 384 7.19 -3.38 2.40
C ALA A 384 8.47 -3.08 3.18
N ALA A 385 9.23 -2.09 2.73
CA ALA A 385 10.40 -1.59 3.44
C ALA A 385 10.02 -1.03 4.83
N PRO A 386 10.86 -1.22 5.86
CA PRO A 386 10.59 -0.71 7.21
C PRO A 386 10.49 0.81 7.31
N TYR A 387 11.17 1.53 6.44
CA TYR A 387 11.20 2.98 6.42
C TYR A 387 10.54 3.55 5.15
N GLU A 388 10.03 4.76 5.27
CA GLU A 388 9.61 5.55 4.12
C GLU A 388 10.78 5.76 3.15
N TYR A 389 10.50 5.74 1.85
CA TYR A 389 11.52 6.00 0.83
C TYR A 389 11.98 7.45 0.87
N ARG A 390 13.28 7.66 1.06
CA ARG A 390 13.92 8.98 1.15
C ARG A 390 15.06 9.16 0.12
N GLY A 391 14.95 8.46 -1.00
CA GLY A 391 16.02 8.41 -1.99
C GLY A 391 17.10 7.37 -1.65
N ALA A 392 18.24 7.45 -2.29
CA ALA A 392 19.39 6.63 -1.92
C ALA A 392 19.91 7.07 -0.54
N ALA A 393 20.26 6.09 0.31
CA ALA A 393 20.90 6.39 1.59
C ALA A 393 22.14 7.27 1.36
N ALA A 394 22.26 8.37 2.14
CA ALA A 394 23.44 9.18 2.10
C ALA A 394 24.62 8.32 2.58
N VAL A 395 25.55 8.02 1.68
CA VAL A 395 26.84 7.43 2.07
C VAL A 395 27.59 8.53 2.79
N PRO A 396 27.97 8.36 4.07
CA PRO A 396 28.82 9.33 4.74
C PRO A 396 30.05 9.58 3.85
N PRO A 397 30.47 10.83 3.65
CA PRO A 397 31.71 11.08 2.93
C PRO A 397 32.79 10.23 3.64
N THR A 398 33.38 9.28 2.94
CA THR A 398 34.56 8.57 3.41
C THR A 398 35.52 9.66 3.83
N ALA A 399 35.93 9.65 5.10
CA ALA A 399 37.00 10.54 5.56
C ALA A 399 38.11 10.41 4.55
N ALA A 400 38.43 11.49 3.87
CA ALA A 400 39.40 11.51 2.80
C ALA A 400 40.63 10.78 3.30
N ASN A 401 40.93 9.61 2.75
CA ASN A 401 42.15 8.91 3.00
C ASN A 401 43.26 9.87 2.64
N THR A 402 43.93 10.39 3.65
CA THR A 402 45.19 11.08 3.48
C THR A 402 46.16 10.08 2.85
N SER A 403 46.35 10.26 1.55
CA SER A 403 47.50 9.87 0.74
C SER A 403 48.39 8.76 1.27
N ASP A 404 48.22 7.58 0.75
CA ASP A 404 49.34 6.67 0.45
C ASP A 404 49.51 6.58 -1.09
N PRO A 405 50.59 7.09 -1.69
CA PRO A 405 50.77 7.21 -3.12
C PRO A 405 51.43 5.97 -3.77
N THR A 406 51.18 4.76 -3.30
CA THR A 406 51.78 3.56 -3.84
C THR A 406 50.77 2.41 -4.06
N VAL A 407 49.72 2.66 -4.86
CA VAL A 407 49.00 1.54 -5.49
C VAL A 407 48.80 1.91 -6.96
N GLY A 408 49.34 1.07 -7.83
CA GLY A 408 49.33 1.27 -9.28
C GLY A 408 47.94 1.16 -9.89
N ASP A 409 47.79 1.85 -11.01
CA ASP A 409 46.67 1.75 -11.94
C ASP A 409 46.56 0.32 -12.50
N ASP A 410 45.78 -0.52 -11.83
CA ASP A 410 45.22 -1.72 -12.44
C ASP A 410 43.68 -1.64 -12.26
N ASP A 411 43.05 -1.52 -13.40
CA ASP A 411 41.63 -1.26 -13.67
C ASP A 411 40.76 -2.50 -13.39
N ASP A 412 40.71 -2.95 -12.14
CA ASP A 412 39.71 -3.88 -11.62
C ASP A 412 39.30 -3.47 -10.20
N GLY A 413 38.65 -2.30 -10.09
CA GLY A 413 38.24 -1.68 -8.85
C GLY A 413 37.17 -2.44 -8.05
N PHE A 414 37.13 -3.76 -8.16
CA PHE A 414 36.16 -4.62 -7.47
C PHE A 414 36.77 -5.37 -6.27
N ASP A 415 38.09 -5.56 -6.25
CA ASP A 415 38.74 -6.37 -5.20
C ASP A 415 39.09 -5.57 -3.93
N ASP A 416 39.18 -4.25 -4.00
CA ASP A 416 39.56 -3.41 -2.86
C ASP A 416 38.48 -3.21 -1.79
N TYR A 417 37.22 -3.64 -2.06
CA TYR A 417 36.13 -3.53 -1.09
C TYR A 417 36.01 -4.70 -0.10
N ILE A 418 36.90 -5.68 -0.19
CA ILE A 418 36.88 -6.89 0.66
C ILE A 418 37.64 -6.69 1.98
N VAL A 419 38.24 -5.53 2.20
CA VAL A 419 39.08 -5.34 3.41
C VAL A 419 38.25 -4.80 4.57
N ALA A 420 38.10 -5.64 5.53
CA ALA A 420 37.67 -5.48 6.92
C ALA A 420 36.23 -4.98 7.15
N PRO A 421 35.36 -5.86 7.59
CA PRO A 421 33.94 -5.58 7.86
C PRO A 421 33.71 -4.97 9.25
N SER A 422 34.52 -4.04 9.68
CA SER A 422 34.50 -3.60 11.06
C SER A 422 33.64 -2.33 11.33
N SER A 423 33.01 -1.76 10.30
CA SER A 423 32.12 -0.61 10.53
C SER A 423 30.84 -0.68 9.72
N ALA A 424 29.73 -0.37 10.35
CA ALA A 424 28.43 -0.27 9.72
C ALA A 424 28.38 0.63 8.46
N PRO A 425 29.10 1.76 8.40
CA PRO A 425 29.18 2.59 7.19
C PRO A 425 29.73 1.86 5.97
N ASN A 426 30.71 0.98 6.14
CA ASN A 426 31.28 0.21 5.03
C ASN A 426 30.29 -0.84 4.51
N LEU A 427 29.53 -1.46 5.39
CA LEU A 427 28.47 -2.38 5.01
C LEU A 427 27.35 -1.64 4.25
N ALA A 428 26.90 -0.51 4.78
CA ALA A 428 25.90 0.32 4.15
C ALA A 428 26.33 0.76 2.75
N ALA A 429 27.57 1.24 2.58
CA ALA A 429 28.12 1.62 1.30
C ALA A 429 28.15 0.44 0.32
N ARG A 430 28.59 -0.75 0.75
CA ARG A 430 28.61 -1.94 -0.07
C ARG A 430 27.22 -2.36 -0.54
N LEU A 431 26.24 -2.40 0.35
CA LEU A 431 24.87 -2.79 0.04
C LEU A 431 24.14 -1.74 -0.80
N CYS A 432 24.37 -0.45 -0.56
CA CYS A 432 23.76 0.63 -1.34
C CYS A 432 24.36 0.80 -2.73
N HIS A 433 25.64 0.45 -2.90
CA HIS A 433 26.32 0.56 -4.20
C HIS A 433 26.47 -0.78 -4.90
N CYS A 434 25.97 -1.87 -4.32
CA CYS A 434 26.09 -3.16 -4.95
C CYS A 434 25.31 -3.19 -6.26
N VAL A 435 26.05 -3.26 -7.33
CA VAL A 435 25.53 -3.54 -8.68
C VAL A 435 25.20 -5.02 -8.80
N ARG A 436 25.60 -5.83 -7.84
CA ARG A 436 25.34 -7.27 -7.74
C ARG A 436 24.60 -7.58 -6.42
N PRO A 437 23.73 -8.60 -6.43
CA PRO A 437 23.18 -9.16 -5.20
C PRO A 437 24.32 -9.61 -4.25
N VAL A 438 24.07 -9.60 -2.95
CA VAL A 438 24.97 -10.22 -1.97
C VAL A 438 25.04 -11.72 -2.28
N HIS A 439 26.24 -12.27 -2.48
CA HIS A 439 26.42 -13.66 -2.87
C HIS A 439 26.59 -14.59 -1.65
N GLU A 440 26.37 -15.89 -1.88
CA GLU A 440 26.61 -16.93 -0.86
C GLU A 440 28.04 -16.89 -0.33
N SER A 441 29.02 -16.46 -1.15
CA SER A 441 30.39 -16.21 -0.71
C SER A 441 30.50 -15.14 0.37
N ASP A 442 29.55 -14.21 0.43
CA ASP A 442 29.50 -13.17 1.46
C ASP A 442 29.02 -13.75 2.81
N LEU A 443 28.40 -14.95 2.79
CA LEU A 443 28.03 -15.70 4.00
C LEU A 443 29.23 -16.18 4.81
N ALA A 444 30.43 -16.18 4.22
CA ALA A 444 31.68 -16.40 4.97
C ALA A 444 31.90 -15.33 6.06
N HIS A 445 31.11 -14.23 5.99
CA HIS A 445 31.14 -13.14 6.97
C HIS A 445 29.74 -12.84 7.53
N PRO A 446 29.10 -13.76 8.26
CA PRO A 446 27.79 -13.50 8.89
C PRO A 446 27.80 -12.30 9.83
N SER A 447 28.96 -11.84 10.27
CA SER A 447 29.15 -10.59 11.00
C SER A 447 28.70 -9.33 10.23
N LEU A 448 28.56 -9.38 8.91
CA LEU A 448 28.05 -8.25 8.14
C LEU A 448 26.58 -7.94 8.46
N VAL A 449 25.77 -8.96 8.66
CA VAL A 449 24.34 -8.86 8.93
C VAL A 449 23.95 -9.25 10.35
N SER A 450 24.87 -9.83 11.13
CA SER A 450 24.63 -10.13 12.54
C SER A 450 24.72 -8.87 13.40
N GLY A 451 24.03 -8.88 14.52
CA GLY A 451 23.97 -7.77 15.48
C GLY A 451 22.59 -7.61 16.10
N ASP A 452 22.42 -6.54 16.83
CA ASP A 452 21.16 -6.21 17.49
C ASP A 452 20.25 -5.45 16.55
N TYR A 453 18.97 -5.82 16.58
CA TYR A 453 17.92 -5.23 15.76
C TYR A 453 16.72 -4.83 16.61
N GLU A 454 16.19 -3.66 16.37
CA GLU A 454 14.80 -3.36 16.68
C GLU A 454 13.93 -4.24 15.80
N PHE A 455 12.99 -4.94 16.39
CA PHE A 455 12.18 -5.94 15.73
C PHE A 455 10.70 -5.68 15.96
N VAL A 456 9.90 -5.76 14.90
CA VAL A 456 8.46 -5.53 14.93
C VAL A 456 7.73 -6.63 14.17
N ARG A 457 6.59 -7.05 14.72
CA ARG A 457 5.61 -7.90 14.04
C ARG A 457 4.36 -7.11 13.69
N HIS A 458 3.86 -7.29 12.47
CA HIS A 458 2.63 -6.64 12.03
C HIS A 458 1.44 -7.54 12.38
N ASP A 459 0.88 -7.35 13.57
CA ASP A 459 -0.33 -8.06 13.97
C ASP A 459 -1.52 -7.55 13.13
N PRO A 460 -2.19 -8.43 12.35
CA PRO A 460 -3.34 -8.04 11.54
C PRO A 460 -4.55 -7.59 12.36
N HIS A 461 -4.60 -7.92 13.66
CA HIS A 461 -5.70 -7.58 14.56
C HIS A 461 -5.47 -6.30 15.36
N ALA A 462 -4.21 -5.86 15.47
CA ALA A 462 -3.84 -4.69 16.23
C ALA A 462 -3.86 -3.43 15.35
N TYR A 463 -4.60 -2.41 15.76
CA TYR A 463 -4.61 -1.10 15.13
C TYR A 463 -4.81 0.00 16.16
N PHE A 464 -4.34 1.19 15.84
CA PHE A 464 -4.52 2.36 16.68
C PHE A 464 -6.01 2.72 16.80
N ASN A 465 -6.52 2.74 18.02
CA ASN A 465 -7.93 3.02 18.30
C ASN A 465 -8.15 4.28 19.15
N GLY A 466 -7.09 5.09 19.32
CA GLY A 466 -7.16 6.33 20.11
C GLY A 466 -7.08 6.13 21.63
N THR A 467 -6.88 4.89 22.12
CA THR A 467 -6.79 4.61 23.55
C THR A 467 -5.37 4.23 23.97
N ARG A 468 -5.08 4.39 25.26
CA ARG A 468 -3.82 3.92 25.86
C ARG A 468 -4.00 2.63 26.62
N ASN A 469 -2.98 1.80 26.61
CA ASN A 469 -2.84 0.62 27.44
C ASN A 469 -2.57 1.00 28.91
N ALA A 470 -2.61 0.02 29.82
CA ALA A 470 -2.36 0.23 31.23
C ALA A 470 -0.95 0.77 31.55
N ASP A 471 0.02 0.50 30.68
CA ASP A 471 1.41 0.99 30.75
C ASP A 471 1.62 2.36 30.06
N SER A 472 0.54 3.05 29.70
CA SER A 472 0.52 4.33 29.00
C SER A 472 0.98 4.28 27.53
N THR A 473 1.28 3.12 26.96
CA THR A 473 1.55 2.98 25.54
C THR A 473 0.25 3.07 24.72
N TRP A 474 0.34 3.41 23.43
CA TRP A 474 -0.82 3.47 22.56
C TRP A 474 -1.26 2.06 22.12
N HIS A 475 -2.56 1.81 22.23
CA HIS A 475 -3.14 0.57 21.72
C HIS A 475 -2.92 0.47 20.19
N GLY A 476 -2.42 -0.68 19.74
CA GLY A 476 -2.20 -0.96 18.31
C GLY A 476 -1.00 -0.27 17.68
N VAL A 477 -0.16 0.39 18.47
CA VAL A 477 1.13 0.91 18.05
C VAL A 477 2.22 -0.04 18.51
N ASN A 478 3.03 -0.52 17.56
CA ASN A 478 4.14 -1.41 17.88
C ASN A 478 5.30 -0.60 18.46
N LEU A 479 5.75 -1.04 19.62
CA LEU A 479 7.06 -0.67 20.15
C LEU A 479 8.03 -1.79 19.77
N PRO A 480 9.18 -1.49 19.16
CA PRO A 480 10.14 -2.52 18.80
C PRO A 480 10.66 -3.27 20.03
N GLU A 481 10.78 -4.57 19.90
CA GLU A 481 11.56 -5.38 20.82
C GLU A 481 12.98 -5.58 20.25
N THR A 482 13.97 -5.84 21.10
CA THR A 482 15.33 -6.09 20.65
C THR A 482 15.55 -7.59 20.44
N ILE A 483 16.03 -7.95 19.24
CA ILE A 483 16.55 -9.29 18.95
C ILE A 483 18.00 -9.19 18.50
N THR A 484 18.77 -10.26 18.74
CA THR A 484 20.14 -10.38 18.22
C THR A 484 20.20 -11.48 17.17
N LEU A 485 20.63 -11.14 15.97
CA LEU A 485 21.04 -12.11 14.95
C LEU A 485 22.50 -12.52 15.22
N GLN A 486 22.68 -13.73 15.75
CA GLN A 486 24.02 -14.24 16.09
C GLN A 486 24.77 -14.67 14.83
N PRO A 487 26.11 -14.53 14.77
CA PRO A 487 26.92 -14.96 13.62
C PRO A 487 26.82 -16.47 13.31
N ASP A 488 26.43 -17.28 14.28
CA ASP A 488 26.22 -18.72 14.14
C ASP A 488 24.82 -19.11 13.65
N GLY A 489 24.01 -18.14 13.26
CA GLY A 489 22.67 -18.35 12.73
C GLY A 489 21.58 -18.47 13.80
N ARG A 490 21.86 -18.27 15.08
CA ARG A 490 20.83 -18.22 16.13
C ARG A 490 20.17 -16.85 16.17
N VAL A 491 18.91 -16.81 16.57
CA VAL A 491 18.17 -15.60 16.98
C VAL A 491 17.99 -15.67 18.49
N THR A 492 18.40 -14.64 19.18
CA THR A 492 18.23 -14.55 20.64
C THR A 492 17.44 -13.28 21.01
N SER A 493 16.84 -13.27 22.20
CA SER A 493 16.34 -12.01 22.76
C SER A 493 17.55 -11.07 22.97
N GLY A 494 17.45 -9.84 22.50
CA GLY A 494 18.44 -8.82 22.79
C GLY A 494 18.55 -8.58 24.30
N GLY A 495 19.72 -8.16 24.77
CA GLY A 495 19.83 -7.60 26.10
C GLY A 495 18.91 -6.37 26.20
N VAL A 496 18.32 -6.13 27.37
CA VAL A 496 17.52 -4.93 27.60
C VAL A 496 18.44 -3.73 27.38
N VAL A 497 18.30 -3.08 26.22
CA VAL A 497 18.88 -1.76 26.02
C VAL A 497 17.89 -0.81 26.70
N ASP A 498 18.32 -0.28 27.85
CA ASP A 498 17.57 0.73 28.60
C ASP A 498 17.65 2.03 27.79
N PHE A 499 16.70 2.23 26.85
CA PHE A 499 16.62 3.44 26.03
C PHE A 499 16.12 4.66 26.82
N PHE A 500 15.65 4.44 28.04
CA PHE A 500 15.27 5.52 28.94
C PHE A 500 16.29 5.59 30.07
N ASP A 501 17.15 6.57 30.00
CA ASP A 501 18.04 6.97 31.08
C ASP A 501 17.20 7.58 32.22
N THR A 502 16.25 6.78 32.76
CA THR A 502 15.56 7.07 34.00
C THR A 502 16.17 6.19 35.09
N PRO A 503 16.68 6.79 36.17
CA PRO A 503 17.32 6.04 37.25
C PRO A 503 16.25 5.35 38.13
N ASP A 504 15.43 4.50 37.57
CA ASP A 504 14.54 3.64 38.36
C ASP A 504 15.21 2.29 38.62
N ALA A 505 15.95 2.28 39.72
CA ALA A 505 16.79 1.16 40.15
C ALA A 505 16.03 -0.09 40.57
N ASN A 506 14.71 -0.21 40.27
CA ASN A 506 13.85 -1.27 40.79
C ASN A 506 13.25 -2.19 39.73
N LEU A 507 13.59 -2.06 38.45
CA LEU A 507 13.21 -3.09 37.47
C LEU A 507 14.12 -4.31 37.65
N PRO A 508 13.59 -5.53 37.77
CA PRO A 508 14.41 -6.73 37.89
C PRO A 508 15.20 -6.87 36.59
N ARG A 509 16.51 -6.64 36.65
CA ARG A 509 17.43 -7.05 35.60
C ARG A 509 17.27 -8.55 35.44
N SER A 510 16.81 -9.02 34.29
CA SER A 510 16.85 -10.44 33.97
C SER A 510 18.31 -10.87 34.05
N THR A 511 18.64 -11.68 35.03
CA THR A 511 19.96 -12.30 35.21
C THR A 511 20.13 -13.51 34.30
N ASP A 512 19.11 -13.87 33.54
CA ASP A 512 19.14 -14.96 32.59
C ASP A 512 19.78 -14.44 31.30
N GLY A 513 20.80 -15.15 30.85
CA GLY A 513 21.49 -14.85 29.59
C GLY A 513 20.52 -14.85 28.39
N PRO A 514 20.99 -14.45 27.20
CA PRO A 514 20.15 -14.33 26.01
C PRO A 514 19.36 -15.61 25.75
N VAL A 515 18.03 -15.47 25.67
CA VAL A 515 17.13 -16.61 25.42
C VAL A 515 17.08 -16.86 23.92
N SER A 516 17.26 -18.12 23.52
CA SER A 516 17.10 -18.51 22.11
C SER A 516 15.66 -18.35 21.68
N ARG A 517 15.42 -17.61 20.58
CA ARG A 517 14.09 -17.42 19.97
C ARG A 517 13.96 -18.11 18.62
N GLY A 518 15.07 -18.61 18.05
CA GLY A 518 15.03 -19.26 16.76
C GLY A 518 16.36 -19.25 16.01
N SER A 519 16.25 -19.20 14.69
CA SER A 519 17.41 -19.24 13.79
C SER A 519 17.20 -18.34 12.57
N TRP A 520 18.31 -17.93 11.95
CA TRP A 520 18.30 -17.19 10.70
C TRP A 520 19.41 -17.69 9.77
N ARG A 521 19.24 -17.45 8.47
CA ARG A 521 20.25 -17.75 7.46
C ARG A 521 20.05 -16.90 6.22
N MET A 522 21.11 -16.65 5.50
CA MET A 522 21.06 -16.12 4.14
C MET A 522 20.62 -17.24 3.19
N LEU A 523 19.80 -16.90 2.21
CA LEU A 523 19.35 -17.82 1.16
C LEU A 523 20.18 -17.72 -0.13
N GLY A 524 21.18 -16.81 -0.15
CA GLY A 524 21.89 -16.44 -1.36
C GLY A 524 21.09 -15.42 -2.18
N ALA A 525 21.71 -14.89 -3.23
CA ALA A 525 21.03 -13.96 -4.12
C ALA A 525 20.05 -14.68 -5.03
N THR A 526 18.85 -14.14 -5.22
CA THR A 526 17.96 -14.64 -6.26
C THR A 526 18.57 -14.44 -7.65
N PRO A 527 18.51 -15.44 -8.55
CA PRO A 527 19.04 -15.32 -9.92
C PRO A 527 18.36 -14.21 -10.74
N ALA A 528 17.27 -13.66 -10.27
CA ALA A 528 16.44 -12.71 -10.99
C ALA A 528 16.94 -11.25 -10.92
N GLY A 529 18.08 -10.99 -10.28
CA GLY A 529 18.75 -9.67 -10.34
C GLY A 529 17.88 -8.50 -9.90
N VAL A 530 17.11 -8.67 -8.84
CA VAL A 530 15.97 -7.81 -8.61
C VAL A 530 16.34 -6.51 -7.91
N HIS A 531 17.31 -6.52 -7.02
CA HIS A 531 17.71 -5.30 -6.31
C HIS A 531 19.22 -5.28 -6.03
N CYS A 532 19.82 -4.11 -6.23
CA CYS A 532 21.25 -3.95 -5.99
C CYS A 532 21.63 -3.90 -4.51
N CYS A 533 20.67 -3.84 -3.59
CA CYS A 533 20.93 -3.65 -2.16
C CYS A 533 20.32 -4.74 -1.27
N ASP A 534 19.77 -5.80 -1.86
CA ASP A 534 18.99 -6.80 -1.16
C ASP A 534 19.73 -8.12 -1.03
N SER A 535 19.47 -8.84 0.05
CA SER A 535 19.93 -10.20 0.27
C SER A 535 18.80 -11.04 0.81
N ASP A 536 18.49 -12.12 0.11
CA ASP A 536 17.46 -13.05 0.53
C ASP A 536 17.82 -13.73 1.85
N MET A 537 16.86 -13.83 2.74
CA MET A 537 17.00 -14.45 4.04
C MET A 537 15.80 -15.30 4.41
N ALA A 538 16.02 -16.26 5.29
CA ALA A 538 14.99 -16.91 6.07
C ALA A 538 15.27 -16.72 7.56
N ILE A 539 14.25 -16.42 8.33
CA ILE A 539 14.33 -16.28 9.77
C ILE A 539 13.18 -17.03 10.43
N THR A 540 13.50 -17.82 11.44
CA THR A 540 12.51 -18.47 12.31
C THR A 540 12.55 -17.79 13.66
N ILE A 541 11.43 -17.24 14.10
CA ILE A 541 11.28 -16.61 15.41
C ILE A 541 10.04 -17.17 16.08
N ASP A 542 10.17 -17.66 17.31
CA ASP A 542 9.08 -18.23 18.13
C ASP A 542 8.25 -19.30 17.37
N GLY A 543 8.96 -20.13 16.58
CA GLY A 543 8.35 -21.24 15.84
C GLY A 543 7.76 -20.87 14.47
N MET A 544 7.67 -19.59 14.11
CA MET A 544 7.21 -19.13 12.78
C MET A 544 8.42 -18.83 11.88
N THR A 545 8.36 -19.34 10.65
CA THR A 545 9.40 -19.07 9.63
C THR A 545 8.92 -18.00 8.67
N TYR A 546 9.77 -17.02 8.42
CA TYR A 546 9.58 -15.92 7.51
C TYR A 546 10.65 -15.95 6.42
N THR A 547 10.25 -15.64 5.19
CA THR A 547 11.15 -15.41 4.05
C THR A 547 11.19 -13.92 3.75
N GLY A 548 12.37 -13.36 3.56
CA GLY A 548 12.53 -11.93 3.37
C GLY A 548 13.85 -11.53 2.79
N VAL A 549 14.17 -10.26 2.94
CA VAL A 549 15.38 -9.64 2.38
C VAL A 549 16.02 -8.69 3.39
N PHE A 550 17.33 -8.57 3.33
CA PHE A 550 18.07 -7.46 3.92
C PHE A 550 18.15 -6.30 2.92
N ALA A 551 18.01 -5.08 3.41
CA ALA A 551 18.17 -3.86 2.63
C ALA A 551 18.83 -2.77 3.47
N VAL A 552 19.62 -1.90 2.84
CA VAL A 552 20.17 -0.71 3.50
C VAL A 552 19.31 0.49 3.12
N LEU A 553 18.68 1.06 4.12
CA LEU A 553 17.72 2.16 3.94
C LEU A 553 18.14 3.37 4.77
N PRO A 554 17.86 4.60 4.32
CA PRO A 554 17.99 5.77 5.16
C PRO A 554 16.94 5.72 6.27
N ARG A 555 17.40 5.83 7.52
CA ARG A 555 16.51 5.88 8.69
C ARG A 555 15.68 7.16 8.67
N GLU A 556 14.41 7.05 9.02
CA GLU A 556 13.47 8.18 8.94
C GLU A 556 13.84 9.36 9.83
N THR A 557 14.49 9.10 10.97
CA THR A 557 14.79 10.11 11.96
C THR A 557 15.99 11.01 11.64
N ASP A 558 17.05 10.45 11.02
CA ASP A 558 18.31 11.17 10.81
C ASP A 558 18.94 10.94 9.43
N GLY A 559 18.29 10.15 8.57
CA GLY A 559 18.76 9.85 7.22
C GLY A 559 19.98 8.92 7.15
N ARG A 560 20.44 8.37 8.29
CA ARG A 560 21.57 7.44 8.28
C ARG A 560 21.25 6.16 7.57
N ALA A 561 22.20 5.68 6.78
CA ALA A 561 22.13 4.38 6.16
C ALA A 561 22.09 3.28 7.22
N THR A 562 20.98 2.59 7.33
CA THR A 562 20.72 1.55 8.35
C THR A 562 20.43 0.22 7.67
N LEU A 563 21.07 -0.85 8.13
CA LEU A 563 20.76 -2.20 7.68
C LEU A 563 19.41 -2.61 8.27
N THR A 564 18.50 -2.98 7.41
CA THR A 564 17.16 -3.44 7.78
C THR A 564 16.90 -4.82 7.20
N PHE A 565 15.87 -5.47 7.70
CA PHE A 565 15.24 -6.59 7.04
C PHE A 565 13.73 -6.47 7.04
N SER A 566 13.12 -7.06 6.04
CA SER A 566 11.67 -7.21 5.94
C SER A 566 11.35 -8.61 5.45
N ALA A 567 10.44 -9.31 6.14
CA ALA A 567 10.13 -10.69 5.82
C ALA A 567 8.65 -11.00 6.07
N ILE A 568 8.16 -12.08 5.45
CA ILE A 568 6.77 -12.52 5.50
C ILE A 568 6.71 -14.01 5.81
N GLY A 569 5.80 -14.40 6.72
CA GLY A 569 5.50 -15.79 7.05
C GLY A 569 4.13 -15.93 7.68
N GLY A 570 3.35 -16.91 7.22
CA GLY A 570 2.03 -17.22 7.82
C GLY A 570 1.03 -16.05 7.81
N ASN A 571 0.99 -15.26 6.75
CA ASN A 571 0.22 -14.02 6.59
C ASN A 571 0.67 -12.84 7.47
N GLN A 572 1.82 -12.95 8.11
CA GLN A 572 2.36 -11.91 8.95
C GLN A 572 3.64 -11.35 8.36
N ALA A 573 3.78 -10.04 8.31
CA ALA A 573 5.03 -9.38 8.00
C ALA A 573 5.79 -9.05 9.30
N ILE A 574 7.11 -9.00 9.18
CA ILE A 574 8.03 -8.56 10.23
C ILE A 574 9.04 -7.58 9.66
N TRP A 575 9.44 -6.63 10.48
CA TRP A 575 10.53 -5.71 10.18
C TRP A 575 11.63 -5.78 11.23
N GLY A 576 12.86 -5.54 10.79
CA GLY A 576 13.98 -5.32 11.67
C GLY A 576 14.84 -4.16 11.19
N ALA A 577 15.33 -3.35 12.14
CA ALA A 577 16.26 -2.27 11.88
C ALA A 577 17.45 -2.40 12.82
N ARG A 578 18.66 -2.39 12.29
CA ARG A 578 19.89 -2.62 13.07
C ARG A 578 20.12 -1.47 14.05
N ILE A 579 20.35 -1.82 15.31
CA ILE A 579 20.78 -0.91 16.34
C ILE A 579 22.28 -0.68 16.14
N GLU A 580 22.67 0.56 15.93
CA GLU A 580 24.08 0.94 15.89
C GLU A 580 24.59 1.08 17.33
N GLY A 581 25.65 0.34 17.66
CA GLY A 581 26.37 0.49 18.90
C GLY A 581 27.36 1.67 18.86
#